data_cc77eae4ec4306f8bd96286fed2bf9ba
#
_entry.id   cc77eae4ec4306f8bd96286fed2bf9ba
#
_cell.length_a   1.000
_cell.length_b   1.000
_cell.length_c   1.000
_cell.angle_alpha   90.00
_cell.angle_beta   90.00
_cell.angle_gamma   90.00
#
_symmetry.space_group_name_H-M   'P 1'
#
loop_
_entity.id
_entity.type
_entity.pdbx_description
1 polymer ?
#
loop_
_entity_poly.entity_id
_entity_poly.type
_entity_poly.pdbx_seq_one_letter_code
_entity_poly.pdbx_strand_id
1 'polypeptide(L)'
;VMAHCDHSDARECAAIRRAGVVVAHCAGSNINLCSGVSPVREMLQQGIWVTLGSDIAGGAQLPMYKVITMSIRASKIKRMETDWSEDFLTVPEGYYLGTTAGHRYFGGGEGFAVGQPLHAIVVDDGDFPESVRPLTVRERFERSLYMLHRHNITAVWSHGRQVK
;
A
#
# COMPACT_ATOMS: atom_id res chain seq x y z
N VAL A 1 -6.37 9.54 -13.03
CA VAL A 1 -6.18 9.24 -11.59
C VAL A 1 -6.96 10.24 -10.77
N MET A 2 -7.61 9.75 -9.71
CA MET A 2 -8.19 10.59 -8.66
C MET A 2 -7.51 10.23 -7.33
N ALA A 3 -7.11 11.25 -6.57
CA ALA A 3 -6.53 11.04 -5.24
C ALA A 3 -7.63 11.06 -4.16
N HIS A 4 -7.31 10.48 -3.01
CA HIS A 4 -8.12 10.47 -1.79
C HIS A 4 -9.42 9.67 -1.88
N CYS A 5 -10.48 10.24 -2.43
CA CYS A 5 -11.82 9.63 -2.53
C CYS A 5 -12.41 9.22 -1.16
N ASP A 6 -12.21 10.06 -0.13
CA ASP A 6 -12.56 9.74 1.27
C ASP A 6 -14.06 9.69 1.50
N HIS A 7 -14.80 10.50 0.75
CA HIS A 7 -16.25 10.66 0.86
C HIS A 7 -17.00 10.14 -0.37
N SER A 8 -16.33 9.31 -1.20
CA SER A 8 -16.99 8.73 -2.36
C SER A 8 -18.12 7.81 -1.96
N ASP A 9 -19.32 8.14 -2.40
CA ASP A 9 -20.51 7.33 -2.23
C ASP A 9 -20.62 6.22 -3.31
N ALA A 10 -21.60 5.36 -3.19
CA ALA A 10 -21.82 4.25 -4.13
C ALA A 10 -22.05 4.73 -5.58
N ARG A 11 -22.64 5.91 -5.79
CA ARG A 11 -22.87 6.50 -7.12
C ARG A 11 -21.56 6.97 -7.74
N GLU A 12 -20.73 7.63 -6.96
CA GLU A 12 -19.41 8.08 -7.39
C GLU A 12 -18.48 6.89 -7.66
N CYS A 13 -18.44 5.90 -6.75
CA CYS A 13 -17.70 4.66 -6.96
C CYS A 13 -18.10 3.93 -8.26
N ALA A 14 -19.40 3.87 -8.55
CA ALA A 14 -19.88 3.31 -9.81
C ALA A 14 -19.44 4.12 -11.05
N ALA A 15 -19.34 5.45 -10.93
CA ALA A 15 -18.84 6.31 -12.00
C ALA A 15 -17.33 6.14 -12.19
N ILE A 16 -16.55 6.12 -11.13
CA ILE A 16 -15.10 5.84 -11.12
C ILE A 16 -14.81 4.52 -11.82
N ARG A 17 -15.54 3.46 -11.44
CA ARG A 17 -15.40 2.15 -12.05
C ARG A 17 -15.69 2.16 -13.54
N ARG A 18 -16.84 2.73 -13.96
CA ARG A 18 -17.24 2.79 -15.40
C ARG A 18 -16.24 3.55 -16.25
N ALA A 19 -15.66 4.63 -15.68
CA ALA A 19 -14.69 5.47 -16.37
C ALA A 19 -13.26 4.87 -16.36
N GLY A 20 -13.01 3.74 -15.68
CA GLY A 20 -11.69 3.15 -15.55
C GLY A 20 -10.69 4.06 -14.83
N VAL A 21 -11.19 4.92 -13.94
CA VAL A 21 -10.34 5.85 -13.18
C VAL A 21 -9.58 5.08 -12.10
N VAL A 22 -8.28 5.34 -12.00
CA VAL A 22 -7.43 4.79 -10.94
C VAL A 22 -7.54 5.69 -9.70
N VAL A 23 -7.78 5.08 -8.54
CA VAL A 23 -7.81 5.80 -7.26
C VAL A 23 -6.45 5.70 -6.59
N ALA A 24 -5.84 6.83 -6.25
CA ALA A 24 -4.64 6.92 -5.43
C ALA A 24 -5.05 7.15 -3.96
N HIS A 25 -5.06 6.08 -3.16
CA HIS A 25 -5.39 6.16 -1.73
C HIS A 25 -4.23 6.74 -0.94
N CYS A 26 -4.44 7.88 -0.30
CA CYS A 26 -3.46 8.66 0.43
C CYS A 26 -3.76 8.68 1.93
N ALA A 27 -3.82 7.50 2.57
CA ALA A 27 -4.26 7.34 3.96
C ALA A 27 -3.55 8.27 4.95
N GLY A 28 -2.23 8.45 4.79
CA GLY A 28 -1.43 9.29 5.69
C GLY A 28 -1.82 10.76 5.62
N SER A 29 -2.06 11.28 4.42
CA SER A 29 -2.53 12.64 4.21
C SER A 29 -3.95 12.83 4.74
N ASN A 30 -4.85 11.91 4.40
CA ASN A 30 -6.25 11.99 4.81
C ASN A 30 -6.40 12.07 6.34
N ILE A 31 -5.67 11.23 7.08
CA ILE A 31 -5.69 11.24 8.54
C ILE A 31 -5.03 12.52 9.08
N ASN A 32 -3.88 12.92 8.51
CA ASN A 32 -3.14 14.10 8.98
C ASN A 32 -3.94 15.39 8.83
N LEU A 33 -4.72 15.50 7.75
CA LEU A 33 -5.57 16.65 7.45
C LEU A 33 -7.01 16.51 7.97
N CYS A 34 -7.32 15.44 8.69
CA CYS A 34 -8.66 15.14 9.20
C CYS A 34 -9.74 15.12 8.10
N SER A 35 -9.38 14.71 6.88
CA SER A 35 -10.32 14.66 5.75
C SER A 35 -11.16 13.38 5.69
N GLY A 36 -10.81 12.35 6.46
CA GLY A 36 -11.59 11.11 6.53
C GLY A 36 -10.77 9.86 6.24
N VAL A 37 -11.45 8.74 6.05
CA VAL A 37 -10.85 7.47 5.64
C VAL A 37 -11.60 6.92 4.43
N SER A 38 -10.89 6.75 3.32
CA SER A 38 -11.47 6.24 2.07
C SER A 38 -12.02 4.82 2.25
N PRO A 39 -13.15 4.47 1.62
CA PRO A 39 -13.75 3.13 1.67
C PRO A 39 -13.02 2.16 0.73
N VAL A 40 -11.73 1.95 0.98
CA VAL A 40 -10.84 1.18 0.07
C VAL A 40 -11.30 -0.25 -0.10
N ARG A 41 -11.79 -0.89 0.98
CA ARG A 41 -12.30 -2.27 0.91
C ARG A 41 -13.50 -2.38 -0.03
N GLU A 42 -14.44 -1.46 0.09
CA GLU A 42 -15.60 -1.40 -0.78
C GLU A 42 -15.21 -1.13 -2.24
N MET A 43 -14.28 -0.20 -2.46
CA MET A 43 -13.75 0.09 -3.80
C MET A 43 -13.13 -1.15 -4.45
N LEU A 44 -12.33 -1.92 -3.71
CA LEU A 44 -11.74 -3.17 -4.21
C LEU A 44 -12.79 -4.24 -4.51
N GLN A 45 -13.81 -4.39 -3.66
CA GLN A 45 -14.92 -5.32 -3.89
C GLN A 45 -15.71 -4.95 -5.15
N GLN A 46 -15.84 -3.68 -5.45
CA GLN A 46 -16.47 -3.18 -6.67
C GLN A 46 -15.57 -3.29 -7.90
N GLY A 47 -14.33 -3.76 -7.77
CA GLY A 47 -13.36 -3.88 -8.86
C GLY A 47 -12.79 -2.55 -9.34
N ILE A 48 -12.78 -1.53 -8.50
CA ILE A 48 -12.09 -0.26 -8.77
C ILE A 48 -10.58 -0.49 -8.65
N TRP A 49 -9.82 0.05 -9.58
CA TRP A 49 -8.37 0.01 -9.52
C TRP A 49 -7.86 1.02 -8.49
N VAL A 50 -7.39 0.52 -7.36
CA VAL A 50 -6.82 1.32 -6.28
C VAL A 50 -5.30 1.14 -6.25
N THR A 51 -4.59 2.23 -6.03
CA THR A 51 -3.14 2.28 -5.74
C THR A 51 -2.91 3.08 -4.46
N LEU A 52 -1.67 3.09 -3.96
CA LEU A 52 -1.32 3.92 -2.82
C LEU A 52 -0.50 5.13 -3.25
N GLY A 53 -0.73 6.26 -2.59
CA GLY A 53 0.04 7.49 -2.73
C GLY A 53 0.55 7.99 -1.37
N SER A 54 1.77 8.54 -1.34
CA SER A 54 2.33 9.17 -0.14
C SER A 54 1.70 10.53 0.13
N ASP A 55 1.36 11.26 -0.93
CA ASP A 55 0.93 12.65 -0.86
C ASP A 55 1.80 13.46 0.11
N ILE A 56 3.14 13.36 -0.10
CA ILE A 56 4.11 13.98 0.79
C ILE A 56 3.89 15.48 0.89
N ALA A 57 3.95 16.00 2.08
CA ALA A 57 3.58 17.29 2.61
C ALA A 57 2.16 17.32 3.21
N GLY A 58 1.13 16.77 2.56
CA GLY A 58 -0.14 16.40 3.22
C GLY A 58 0.06 15.16 4.10
N GLY A 59 0.67 14.12 3.54
CA GLY A 59 1.14 12.94 4.27
C GLY A 59 2.54 13.11 4.84
N ALA A 60 2.80 12.53 6.00
CA ALA A 60 4.06 12.67 6.74
C ALA A 60 5.16 11.68 6.29
N GLN A 61 4.87 10.73 5.40
CA GLN A 61 5.76 9.61 5.08
C GLN A 61 5.96 9.46 3.57
N LEU A 62 7.22 9.60 3.10
CA LEU A 62 7.57 9.34 1.70
C LEU A 62 7.78 7.85 1.39
N PRO A 63 8.42 7.02 2.26
CA PRO A 63 8.71 5.63 1.94
C PRO A 63 7.44 4.78 1.81
N MET A 64 7.28 4.08 0.68
CA MET A 64 6.07 3.30 0.39
C MET A 64 5.75 2.22 1.44
N TYR A 65 6.75 1.60 2.08
CA TYR A 65 6.49 0.66 3.17
C TYR A 65 5.77 1.31 4.38
N LYS A 66 5.99 2.60 4.63
CA LYS A 66 5.25 3.36 5.64
C LYS A 66 3.83 3.69 5.16
N VAL A 67 3.68 4.03 3.88
CA VAL A 67 2.36 4.27 3.26
C VAL A 67 1.51 3.01 3.29
N ILE A 68 2.09 1.84 2.98
CA ILE A 68 1.43 0.53 3.06
C ILE A 68 0.88 0.29 4.47
N THR A 69 1.74 0.40 5.48
CA THR A 69 1.32 0.14 6.87
C THR A 69 0.30 1.17 7.38
N MET A 70 0.40 2.42 6.94
CA MET A 70 -0.59 3.45 7.24
C MET A 70 -1.95 3.12 6.61
N SER A 71 -1.98 2.67 5.34
CA SER A 71 -3.22 2.28 4.66
C SER A 71 -3.91 1.09 5.32
N ILE A 72 -3.14 0.09 5.79
CA ILE A 72 -3.67 -1.03 6.58
C ILE A 72 -4.28 -0.54 7.89
N ARG A 73 -3.60 0.37 8.60
CA ARG A 73 -4.13 0.95 9.85
C ARG A 73 -5.38 1.77 9.61
N ALA A 74 -5.40 2.60 8.56
CA ALA A 74 -6.57 3.38 8.17
C ALA A 74 -7.79 2.49 7.88
N SER A 75 -7.60 1.38 7.16
CA SER A 75 -8.67 0.42 6.90
C SER A 75 -9.23 -0.24 8.17
N LYS A 76 -8.39 -0.43 9.19
CA LYS A 76 -8.84 -0.91 10.51
C LYS A 76 -9.64 0.15 11.28
N ILE A 77 -9.26 1.43 11.14
CA ILE A 77 -10.05 2.55 11.68
C ILE A 77 -11.43 2.56 11.01
N LYS A 78 -11.47 2.46 9.67
CA LYS A 78 -12.73 2.40 8.92
C LYS A 78 -13.64 1.27 9.39
N ARG A 79 -13.08 0.08 9.60
CA ARG A 79 -13.82 -1.06 10.17
C ARG A 79 -14.42 -0.73 11.54
N MET A 80 -13.71 -0.02 12.41
CA MET A 80 -14.25 0.39 13.72
C MET A 80 -15.39 1.40 13.60
N GLU A 81 -15.33 2.29 12.58
CA GLU A 81 -16.40 3.27 12.30
C GLU A 81 -17.67 2.64 11.71
N THR A 82 -17.55 1.47 11.10
CA THR A 82 -18.66 0.74 10.44
C THR A 82 -19.20 -0.43 11.27
N ASP A 83 -19.13 -0.34 12.59
CA ASP A 83 -19.59 -1.38 13.52
C ASP A 83 -19.06 -2.78 13.18
N TRP A 84 -17.80 -2.85 12.72
CA TRP A 84 -17.11 -4.07 12.34
C TRP A 84 -17.70 -4.80 11.12
N SER A 85 -18.61 -4.17 10.39
CA SER A 85 -19.25 -4.76 9.21
C SER A 85 -18.33 -4.89 8.01
N GLU A 86 -17.32 -4.02 7.89
CA GLU A 86 -16.34 -4.07 6.81
C GLU A 86 -15.08 -4.87 7.20
N ASP A 87 -14.47 -5.56 6.24
CA ASP A 87 -13.13 -6.11 6.41
C ASP A 87 -12.06 -5.02 6.25
N PHE A 88 -10.88 -5.25 6.82
CA PHE A 88 -9.72 -4.39 6.65
C PHE A 88 -8.72 -4.96 5.63
N LEU A 89 -7.80 -4.12 5.15
CA LEU A 89 -6.73 -4.54 4.26
C LEU A 89 -5.76 -5.49 4.99
N THR A 90 -5.52 -6.64 4.39
CA THR A 90 -4.44 -7.55 4.81
C THR A 90 -3.07 -7.02 4.37
N VAL A 91 -1.99 -7.56 4.95
CA VAL A 91 -0.62 -7.16 4.55
C VAL A 91 -0.33 -7.46 3.08
N PRO A 92 -0.67 -8.64 2.52
CA PRO A 92 -0.50 -8.89 1.08
C PRO A 92 -1.27 -7.91 0.19
N GLU A 93 -2.50 -7.57 0.53
CA GLU A 93 -3.29 -6.59 -0.22
C GLU A 93 -2.67 -5.19 -0.17
N GLY A 94 -2.33 -4.71 1.03
CA GLY A 94 -1.65 -3.42 1.18
C GLY A 94 -0.33 -3.36 0.42
N TYR A 95 0.44 -4.45 0.43
CA TYR A 95 1.67 -4.56 -0.34
C TYR A 95 1.41 -4.52 -1.85
N TYR A 96 0.42 -5.27 -2.35
CA TYR A 96 0.01 -5.23 -3.75
C TYR A 96 -0.38 -3.82 -4.19
N LEU A 97 -1.21 -3.12 -3.41
CA LEU A 97 -1.63 -1.75 -3.71
C LEU A 97 -0.45 -0.77 -3.76
N GLY A 98 0.51 -0.93 -2.86
CA GLY A 98 1.70 -0.06 -2.76
C GLY A 98 2.83 -0.42 -3.73
N THR A 99 2.71 -1.50 -4.48
CA THR A 99 3.74 -1.99 -5.42
C THR A 99 3.16 -2.27 -6.79
N THR A 100 2.66 -3.48 -7.03
CA THR A 100 2.21 -3.95 -8.36
C THR A 100 1.08 -3.10 -8.93
N ALA A 101 0.08 -2.72 -8.14
CA ALA A 101 -1.04 -1.92 -8.61
C ALA A 101 -0.58 -0.54 -9.10
N GLY A 102 0.34 0.11 -8.38
CA GLY A 102 0.95 1.37 -8.80
C GLY A 102 1.86 1.21 -10.01
N HIS A 103 2.69 0.15 -10.03
CA HIS A 103 3.59 -0.13 -11.14
C HIS A 103 2.85 -0.35 -12.46
N ARG A 104 1.73 -1.06 -12.44
CA ARG A 104 0.86 -1.25 -13.61
C ARG A 104 0.33 0.06 -14.19
N TYR A 105 0.02 1.04 -13.35
CA TYR A 105 -0.41 2.37 -13.81
C TYR A 105 0.66 3.06 -14.67
N PHE A 106 1.94 2.86 -14.35
CA PHE A 106 3.07 3.38 -15.11
C PHE A 106 3.52 2.47 -16.27
N GLY A 107 2.69 1.51 -16.67
CA GLY A 107 3.01 0.59 -17.77
C GLY A 107 3.94 -0.56 -17.39
N GLY A 108 4.20 -0.75 -16.10
CA GLY A 108 5.03 -1.85 -15.60
C GLY A 108 4.30 -3.19 -15.55
N GLY A 109 5.10 -4.26 -15.49
CA GLY A 109 4.62 -5.64 -15.42
C GLY A 109 4.30 -6.12 -14.00
N GLU A 110 4.14 -7.44 -13.86
CA GLU A 110 3.74 -8.10 -12.62
C GLU A 110 4.96 -8.57 -11.81
N GLY A 111 5.53 -7.67 -10.99
CA GLY A 111 6.52 -8.03 -9.97
C GLY A 111 7.75 -8.79 -10.51
N PHE A 112 8.03 -9.97 -9.96
CA PHE A 112 9.16 -10.82 -10.33
C PHE A 112 8.88 -11.81 -11.47
N ALA A 113 7.94 -11.51 -12.36
CA ALA A 113 7.65 -12.37 -13.49
C ALA A 113 8.85 -12.44 -14.47
N VAL A 114 9.07 -13.62 -15.05
CA VAL A 114 10.15 -13.83 -16.04
C VAL A 114 9.92 -12.93 -17.25
N GLY A 115 10.99 -12.26 -17.70
CA GLY A 115 10.94 -11.32 -18.83
C GLY A 115 10.55 -9.89 -18.44
N GLN A 116 10.23 -9.63 -17.18
CA GLN A 116 9.96 -8.27 -16.69
C GLN A 116 11.24 -7.60 -16.16
N PRO A 117 11.37 -6.26 -16.29
CA PRO A 117 12.45 -5.53 -15.67
C PRO A 117 12.45 -5.72 -14.15
N LEU A 118 13.63 -5.99 -13.57
CA LEU A 118 13.75 -6.16 -12.13
C LEU A 118 13.58 -4.83 -11.41
N HIS A 119 12.57 -4.76 -10.55
CA HIS A 119 12.39 -3.72 -9.54
C HIS A 119 12.35 -4.40 -8.18
N ALA A 120 13.37 -4.19 -7.36
CA ALA A 120 13.53 -4.91 -6.10
C ALA A 120 14.27 -4.09 -5.05
N ILE A 121 14.01 -4.41 -3.80
CA ILE A 121 14.84 -4.02 -2.66
C ILE A 121 15.32 -5.28 -1.94
N VAL A 122 16.52 -5.22 -1.38
CA VAL A 122 17.01 -6.22 -0.41
C VAL A 122 16.93 -5.61 0.97
N VAL A 123 16.32 -6.35 1.87
CA VAL A 123 16.14 -5.95 3.27
C VAL A 123 16.97 -6.86 4.15
N ASP A 124 17.81 -6.27 4.99
CA ASP A 124 18.48 -6.94 6.09
C ASP A 124 17.64 -6.75 7.36
N ASP A 125 17.16 -7.84 7.93
CA ASP A 125 16.37 -7.87 9.16
C ASP A 125 17.19 -8.32 10.40
N GLY A 126 18.51 -8.34 10.29
CA GLY A 126 19.42 -8.82 11.34
C GLY A 126 19.41 -7.98 12.62
N ASP A 127 19.03 -6.72 12.56
CA ASP A 127 18.88 -5.81 13.70
C ASP A 127 17.45 -5.73 14.27
N PHE A 128 16.52 -6.51 13.71
CA PHE A 128 15.18 -6.58 14.27
C PHE A 128 15.19 -7.37 15.60
N PRO A 129 14.34 -6.98 16.58
CA PRO A 129 14.25 -7.71 17.84
C PRO A 129 14.08 -9.21 17.63
N GLU A 130 14.73 -10.01 18.45
CA GLU A 130 14.59 -11.47 18.38
C GLU A 130 13.14 -11.91 18.59
N SER A 131 12.76 -12.96 17.89
CA SER A 131 11.45 -13.59 18.06
C SER A 131 11.56 -14.73 19.06
N VAL A 132 10.55 -14.90 19.90
CA VAL A 132 10.45 -16.00 20.87
C VAL A 132 10.43 -17.39 20.20
N ARG A 133 10.13 -17.44 18.90
CA ARG A 133 10.13 -18.66 18.08
C ARG A 133 10.62 -18.35 16.67
N PRO A 134 11.06 -19.36 15.91
CA PRO A 134 11.34 -19.19 14.48
C PRO A 134 10.12 -18.65 13.74
N LEU A 135 10.33 -17.66 12.89
CA LEU A 135 9.29 -17.07 12.04
C LEU A 135 9.29 -17.74 10.67
N THR A 136 8.11 -17.94 10.12
CA THR A 136 7.95 -18.29 8.71
C THR A 136 8.38 -17.13 7.81
N VAL A 137 8.64 -17.41 6.54
CA VAL A 137 8.97 -16.36 5.55
C VAL A 137 7.88 -15.29 5.47
N ARG A 138 6.61 -15.70 5.53
CA ARG A 138 5.47 -14.78 5.54
C ARG A 138 5.50 -13.87 6.77
N GLU A 139 5.70 -14.42 7.96
CA GLU A 139 5.77 -13.64 9.20
C GLU A 139 6.96 -12.68 9.19
N ARG A 140 8.12 -13.10 8.66
CA ARG A 140 9.28 -12.22 8.47
C ARG A 140 8.96 -11.07 7.52
N PHE A 141 8.31 -11.36 6.40
CA PHE A 141 7.88 -10.34 5.45
C PHE A 141 6.89 -9.35 6.08
N GLU A 142 5.84 -9.83 6.73
CA GLU A 142 4.84 -9.00 7.40
C GLU A 142 5.49 -8.11 8.48
N ARG A 143 6.36 -8.69 9.30
CA ARG A 143 7.14 -7.97 10.31
C ARG A 143 8.02 -6.89 9.68
N SER A 144 8.71 -7.20 8.60
CA SER A 144 9.59 -6.27 7.90
C SER A 144 8.85 -5.01 7.47
N LEU A 145 7.65 -5.10 6.93
CA LEU A 145 6.87 -3.93 6.53
C LEU A 145 6.62 -2.93 7.67
N TYR A 146 6.46 -3.43 8.91
CA TYR A 146 6.23 -2.57 10.08
C TYR A 146 7.51 -2.04 10.72
N MET A 147 8.60 -2.81 10.65
CA MET A 147 9.86 -2.51 11.35
C MET A 147 10.93 -1.90 10.45
N LEU A 148 10.74 -1.95 9.12
CA LEU A 148 11.71 -1.48 8.17
C LEU A 148 12.07 0.00 8.35
N HIS A 149 13.36 0.26 8.37
CA HIS A 149 13.97 1.58 8.30
C HIS A 149 14.88 1.68 7.07
N ARG A 150 15.30 2.88 6.72
CA ARG A 150 16.14 3.11 5.53
C ARG A 150 17.47 2.34 5.58
N HIS A 151 18.06 2.18 6.75
CA HIS A 151 19.34 1.47 6.90
C HIS A 151 19.22 -0.03 6.65
N ASN A 152 18.05 -0.63 6.88
CA ASN A 152 17.79 -2.03 6.57
C ASN A 152 17.75 -2.33 5.07
N ILE A 153 17.55 -1.32 4.20
CA ILE A 153 17.56 -1.52 2.76
C ILE A 153 19.03 -1.52 2.30
N THR A 154 19.56 -2.69 2.01
CA THR A 154 20.97 -2.89 1.65
C THR A 154 21.23 -2.76 0.16
N ALA A 155 20.24 -3.05 -0.69
CA ALA A 155 20.33 -2.86 -2.13
C ALA A 155 18.98 -2.50 -2.74
N VAL A 156 19.03 -1.77 -3.86
CA VAL A 156 17.84 -1.36 -4.63
C VAL A 156 18.13 -1.55 -6.11
N TRP A 157 17.21 -2.19 -6.83
CA TRP A 157 17.22 -2.32 -8.28
C TRP A 157 16.06 -1.56 -8.90
N SER A 158 16.35 -0.85 -10.00
CA SER A 158 15.34 -0.22 -10.84
C SER A 158 15.65 -0.53 -12.30
N HIS A 159 14.66 -1.09 -13.01
CA HIS A 159 14.80 -1.52 -14.41
C HIS A 159 16.04 -2.43 -14.64
N GLY A 160 16.28 -3.37 -13.73
CA GLY A 160 17.41 -4.29 -13.79
C GLY A 160 18.77 -3.70 -13.41
N ARG A 161 18.84 -2.40 -13.11
CA ARG A 161 20.07 -1.71 -12.69
C ARG A 161 20.06 -1.53 -11.17
N GLN A 162 21.15 -1.90 -10.52
CA GLN A 162 21.34 -1.58 -9.10
C GLN A 162 21.62 -0.08 -8.95
N VAL A 163 20.84 0.58 -8.08
CA VAL A 163 20.93 2.03 -7.81
C VAL A 163 21.33 2.34 -6.37
N LYS A 164 21.41 1.30 -5.54
CA LYS A 164 21.99 1.34 -4.19
C LYS A 164 22.66 0.01 -3.91
#